data_9f8a8f52fbf806c98fccaab99b34da41
#
_entry.id   9f8a8f52fbf806c98fccaab99b34da41
#
_cell.length_a   1.000
_cell.length_b   1.000
_cell.length_c   1.000
_cell.angle_alpha   90.00
_cell.angle_beta   90.00
_cell.angle_gamma   90.00
#
_symmetry.space_group_name_H-M   'P 1'
#
loop_
_entity.id
_entity.type
_entity.pdbx_description
1 polymer ?
#
loop_
_entity_poly.entity_id
_entity_poly.type
_entity_poly.pdbx_seq_one_letter_code
_entity_poly.pdbx_strand_id
1 'polypeptide(L)'
;MTERFVYHGSNIIVDKPKILTNGFFKDFGYGFYCTNLEKQAKRWAMTRRNNHIVNVYKLKELDAFNKLIFDSMNEDWLNFIVNCRRGLEHNYDVVEGPMADDTIWNFIEDYIGGDISKEAFWELVKFRYPTHQIVFCNEKALQAVIFERAYSL
;
A
#
# COMPACT_ATOMS: atom_id res chain seq x y z
N MET A 1 -0.19 -9.47 -24.13
CA MET A 1 -0.40 -9.20 -22.70
C MET A 1 0.09 -7.79 -22.38
N THR A 2 -0.65 -7.10 -21.54
CA THR A 2 -0.33 -5.73 -21.15
C THR A 2 0.75 -5.76 -20.07
N GLU A 3 1.83 -4.98 -20.27
CA GLU A 3 2.83 -4.80 -19.23
C GLU A 3 2.26 -3.98 -18.09
N ARG A 4 2.61 -4.33 -16.88
CA ARG A 4 2.18 -3.60 -15.70
C ARG A 4 3.40 -3.05 -14.96
N PHE A 5 3.34 -1.77 -14.62
CA PHE A 5 4.38 -1.10 -13.86
C PHE A 5 3.85 -0.67 -12.50
N VAL A 6 4.71 -0.74 -11.51
CA VAL A 6 4.41 -0.21 -10.18
C VAL A 6 5.56 0.69 -9.73
N TYR A 7 5.27 1.58 -8.80
CA TYR A 7 6.18 2.66 -8.39
C TYR A 7 6.34 2.66 -6.87
N HIS A 8 7.53 3.02 -6.42
CA HIS A 8 7.84 3.14 -5.00
C HIS A 8 8.64 4.41 -4.76
N GLY A 9 8.08 5.33 -3.97
CA GLY A 9 8.73 6.58 -3.60
C GLY A 9 9.64 6.38 -2.39
N SER A 10 10.87 6.87 -2.49
CA SER A 10 11.88 6.67 -1.45
C SER A 10 12.90 7.80 -1.46
N ASN A 11 13.87 7.75 -0.57
CA ASN A 11 15.04 8.62 -0.61
C ASN A 11 16.28 7.92 -1.19
N ILE A 12 16.14 6.68 -1.60
CA ILE A 12 17.24 5.88 -2.19
C ILE A 12 16.73 5.10 -3.39
N ILE A 13 17.66 4.64 -4.21
CA ILE A 13 17.36 3.68 -5.28
C ILE A 13 17.19 2.31 -4.63
N VAL A 14 16.03 1.69 -4.85
CA VAL A 14 15.68 0.38 -4.30
C VAL A 14 15.65 -0.62 -5.44
N ASP A 15 16.83 -1.03 -5.91
CA ASP A 15 16.96 -1.99 -7.01
C ASP A 15 16.72 -3.44 -6.55
N LYS A 16 16.88 -3.70 -5.25
CA LYS A 16 16.61 -5.01 -4.63
C LYS A 16 15.64 -4.84 -3.47
N PRO A 17 14.33 -4.87 -3.75
CA PRO A 17 13.33 -4.70 -2.71
C PRO A 17 13.45 -5.73 -1.60
N LYS A 18 13.13 -5.29 -0.38
CA LYS A 18 13.16 -6.15 0.82
C LYS A 18 11.87 -5.99 1.60
N ILE A 19 11.50 -7.05 2.30
CA ILE A 19 10.37 -7.00 3.23
C ILE A 19 10.83 -6.29 4.50
N LEU A 20 10.15 -5.19 4.83
CA LEU A 20 10.40 -4.46 6.07
C LEU A 20 9.51 -5.02 7.16
N THR A 21 10.11 -5.56 8.21
CA THR A 21 9.41 -6.20 9.32
C THR A 21 9.57 -5.44 10.63
N ASN A 22 10.22 -4.27 10.58
CA ASN A 22 10.39 -3.40 11.75
C ASN A 22 9.59 -2.12 11.57
N GLY A 23 9.36 -1.39 12.66
CA GLY A 23 8.61 -0.15 12.64
C GLY A 23 7.13 -0.37 12.88
N PHE A 24 6.32 0.53 12.34
CA PHE A 24 4.88 0.53 12.56
C PHE A 24 4.17 -0.51 11.71
N PHE A 25 3.11 -1.10 12.26
CA PHE A 25 2.20 -1.91 11.47
C PHE A 25 1.49 -1.00 10.46
N LYS A 26 1.40 -1.49 9.22
CA LYS A 26 0.84 -0.72 8.10
C LYS A 26 -0.50 -1.31 7.66
N ASP A 27 -1.16 -0.65 6.71
CA ASP A 27 -2.51 -0.99 6.25
C ASP A 27 -2.68 -2.47 5.91
N PHE A 28 -1.71 -3.05 5.20
CA PHE A 28 -1.77 -4.44 4.75
C PHE A 28 -0.69 -5.31 5.40
N GLY A 29 -0.15 -4.83 6.53
CA GLY A 29 0.88 -5.56 7.27
C GLY A 29 2.29 -5.31 6.74
N TYR A 30 3.21 -6.19 7.09
CA TYR A 30 4.58 -6.10 6.62
C TYR A 30 4.67 -6.42 5.13
N GLY A 31 5.57 -5.74 4.45
CA GLY A 31 5.78 -5.97 3.05
C GLY A 31 6.54 -4.85 2.36
N PHE A 32 6.67 -4.98 1.05
CA PHE A 32 7.20 -3.94 0.18
C PHE A 32 6.03 -3.25 -0.50
N TYR A 33 5.85 -1.97 -0.24
CA TYR A 33 4.69 -1.18 -0.66
C TYR A 33 4.97 -0.43 -1.96
N CYS A 34 4.12 -0.65 -2.95
CA CYS A 34 4.14 0.05 -4.24
C CYS A 34 2.76 0.60 -4.56
N THR A 35 2.68 1.34 -5.65
CA THR A 35 1.44 1.83 -6.22
C THR A 35 1.52 1.82 -7.74
N ASN A 36 0.38 1.67 -8.43
CA ASN A 36 0.30 1.87 -9.87
C ASN A 36 0.06 3.34 -10.23
N LEU A 37 -0.12 4.22 -9.25
CA LEU A 37 -0.34 5.65 -9.45
C LEU A 37 1.00 6.38 -9.27
N GLU A 38 1.64 6.72 -10.37
CA GLU A 38 2.94 7.39 -10.35
C GLU A 38 2.90 8.68 -9.54
N LYS A 39 1.83 9.46 -9.63
CA LYS A 39 1.66 10.67 -8.85
C LYS A 39 1.71 10.43 -7.34
N GLN A 40 1.14 9.31 -6.90
CA GLN A 40 1.16 8.94 -5.48
C GLN A 40 2.57 8.58 -5.02
N ALA A 41 3.32 7.86 -5.84
CA ALA A 41 4.72 7.54 -5.54
C ALA A 41 5.57 8.82 -5.46
N LYS A 42 5.32 9.79 -6.33
CA LYS A 42 6.00 11.10 -6.26
C LYS A 42 5.71 11.80 -4.94
N ARG A 43 4.46 11.79 -4.48
CA ARG A 43 4.12 12.37 -3.17
C ARG A 43 4.85 11.65 -2.04
N TRP A 44 4.90 10.32 -2.07
CA TRP A 44 5.64 9.55 -1.07
C TRP A 44 7.13 9.93 -1.06
N ALA A 45 7.73 10.07 -2.23
CA ALA A 45 9.13 10.48 -2.35
C ALA A 45 9.34 11.87 -1.77
N MET A 46 8.42 12.81 -2.01
CA MET A 46 8.53 14.19 -1.54
C MET A 46 8.45 14.30 -0.01
N THR A 47 7.88 13.33 0.67
CA THR A 47 7.83 13.32 2.15
C THR A 47 9.14 12.85 2.78
N ARG A 48 10.07 12.34 1.98
CA ARG A 48 11.36 11.84 2.48
C ARG A 48 12.35 12.97 2.65
N ARG A 49 13.34 12.74 3.52
CA ARG A 49 14.43 13.71 3.74
C ARG A 49 15.52 13.50 2.70
N ASN A 50 16.22 14.57 2.35
CA ASN A 50 17.37 14.61 1.47
C ASN A 50 17.01 14.38 0.01
N ASN A 51 16.87 13.15 -0.41
CA ASN A 51 16.59 12.80 -1.80
C ASN A 51 15.13 12.43 -1.97
N HIS A 52 14.62 12.65 -3.20
CA HIS A 52 13.26 12.32 -3.58
C HIS A 52 13.33 11.46 -4.83
N ILE A 53 13.22 10.16 -4.65
CA ILE A 53 13.46 9.19 -5.73
C ILE A 53 12.20 8.35 -5.95
N VAL A 54 11.85 8.19 -7.24
CA VAL A 54 10.79 7.27 -7.64
C VAL A 54 11.46 6.07 -8.29
N ASN A 55 11.21 4.90 -7.72
CA ASN A 55 11.66 3.63 -8.24
C ASN A 55 10.55 3.02 -9.09
N VAL A 56 10.89 2.50 -10.26
CA VAL A 56 9.94 1.95 -11.22
C VAL A 56 10.23 0.47 -11.41
N TYR A 57 9.20 -0.35 -11.28
CA TYR A 57 9.31 -1.80 -11.42
C TYR A 57 8.33 -2.30 -12.46
N LYS A 58 8.77 -3.30 -13.23
CA LYS A 58 7.89 -4.07 -14.09
C LYS A 58 7.39 -5.27 -13.30
N LEU A 59 6.09 -5.50 -13.36
CA LEU A 59 5.44 -6.54 -12.60
C LEU A 59 5.21 -7.77 -13.46
N LYS A 60 5.67 -8.92 -13.00
CA LYS A 60 5.39 -10.21 -13.63
C LYS A 60 3.96 -10.64 -13.33
N GLU A 61 3.49 -11.68 -14.02
CA GLU A 61 2.18 -12.25 -13.76
C GLU A 61 2.04 -12.68 -12.30
N LEU A 62 0.88 -12.37 -11.72
CA LEU A 62 0.59 -12.66 -10.32
C LEU A 62 -0.29 -13.90 -10.12
N ASP A 63 -0.58 -14.64 -11.17
CA ASP A 63 -1.54 -15.75 -11.14
C ASP A 63 -1.14 -16.87 -10.17
N ALA A 64 0.17 -17.07 -9.97
CA ALA A 64 0.68 -18.12 -9.08
C ALA A 64 0.67 -17.72 -7.60
N PHE A 65 0.31 -16.48 -7.29
CA PHE A 65 0.37 -15.97 -5.92
C PHE A 65 -1.01 -15.95 -5.27
N ASN A 66 -1.03 -16.12 -3.95
CA ASN A 66 -2.23 -15.95 -3.15
C ASN A 66 -2.48 -14.45 -2.96
N LYS A 67 -3.52 -13.93 -3.62
CA LYS A 67 -3.80 -12.49 -3.69
C LYS A 67 -5.10 -12.13 -2.98
N LEU A 68 -5.12 -10.95 -2.39
CA LEU A 68 -6.33 -10.33 -1.88
C LEU A 68 -6.43 -8.94 -2.54
N ILE A 69 -7.51 -8.71 -3.29
CA ILE A 69 -7.70 -7.46 -4.02
C ILE A 69 -9.00 -6.80 -3.55
N PHE A 70 -8.87 -5.54 -3.14
CA PHE A 70 -10.03 -4.71 -2.79
C PHE A 70 -10.25 -3.68 -3.89
N ASP A 71 -11.39 -3.75 -4.56
CA ASP A 71 -11.73 -2.79 -5.62
C ASP A 71 -12.15 -1.43 -5.07
N SER A 72 -12.57 -1.39 -3.82
CA SER A 72 -13.05 -0.16 -3.17
C SER A 72 -12.86 -0.25 -1.66
N MET A 73 -13.06 0.89 -1.00
CA MET A 73 -13.14 0.93 0.46
C MET A 73 -14.52 0.37 0.88
N ASN A 74 -14.52 -0.87 1.35
CA ASN A 74 -15.73 -1.56 1.81
C ASN A 74 -15.48 -2.13 3.22
N GLU A 75 -16.47 -2.87 3.74
CA GLU A 75 -16.37 -3.46 5.07
C GLU A 75 -15.19 -4.42 5.20
N ASP A 76 -14.97 -5.26 4.19
CA ASP A 76 -13.86 -6.21 4.20
C ASP A 76 -12.51 -5.50 4.20
N TRP A 77 -12.38 -4.43 3.41
CA TRP A 77 -11.19 -3.58 3.39
C TRP A 77 -10.96 -2.95 4.77
N LEU A 78 -12.00 -2.37 5.37
CA LEU A 78 -11.89 -1.73 6.68
C LEU A 78 -11.43 -2.73 7.75
N ASN A 79 -12.06 -3.90 7.80
CA ASN A 79 -11.72 -4.94 8.77
C ASN A 79 -10.29 -5.44 8.57
N PHE A 80 -9.89 -5.62 7.33
CA PHE A 80 -8.53 -6.08 7.02
C PHE A 80 -7.47 -5.08 7.49
N ILE A 81 -7.68 -3.80 7.19
CA ILE A 81 -6.75 -2.73 7.62
C ILE A 81 -6.67 -2.65 9.14
N VAL A 82 -7.81 -2.67 9.82
CA VAL A 82 -7.83 -2.62 11.29
C VAL A 82 -7.03 -3.79 11.86
N ASN A 83 -7.25 -4.98 11.35
CA ASN A 83 -6.53 -6.18 11.82
C ASN A 83 -5.03 -6.06 11.58
N CYS A 84 -4.61 -5.65 10.39
CA CYS A 84 -3.19 -5.51 10.07
C CYS A 84 -2.52 -4.44 10.93
N ARG A 85 -3.19 -3.30 11.15
CA ARG A 85 -2.66 -2.22 11.98
C ARG A 85 -2.55 -2.63 13.46
N ARG A 86 -3.32 -3.61 13.88
CA ARG A 86 -3.23 -4.21 15.22
C ARG A 86 -2.19 -5.31 15.33
N GLY A 87 -1.50 -5.61 14.23
CA GLY A 87 -0.43 -6.59 14.21
C GLY A 87 -0.87 -8.01 13.91
N LEU A 88 -2.12 -8.22 13.47
CA LEU A 88 -2.56 -9.56 13.07
C LEU A 88 -1.92 -9.92 11.74
N GLU A 89 -1.40 -11.13 11.66
CA GLU A 89 -0.75 -11.64 10.46
C GLU A 89 -1.78 -12.28 9.52
N HIS A 90 -1.43 -12.33 8.23
CA HIS A 90 -2.23 -13.01 7.21
C HIS A 90 -1.31 -13.82 6.30
N ASN A 91 -1.89 -14.66 5.46
CA ASN A 91 -1.15 -15.58 4.60
C ASN A 91 -1.16 -15.18 3.12
N TYR A 92 -1.55 -13.95 2.79
CA TYR A 92 -1.53 -13.49 1.41
C TYR A 92 -0.11 -13.15 0.97
N ASP A 93 0.21 -13.50 -0.28
CA ASP A 93 1.48 -13.11 -0.89
C ASP A 93 1.44 -11.65 -1.35
N VAL A 94 0.29 -11.23 -1.90
CA VAL A 94 0.09 -9.90 -2.45
C VAL A 94 -1.27 -9.38 -1.99
N VAL A 95 -1.30 -8.14 -1.50
CA VAL A 95 -2.55 -7.46 -1.15
C VAL A 95 -2.60 -6.14 -1.90
N GLU A 96 -3.73 -5.85 -2.54
CA GLU A 96 -3.90 -4.67 -3.35
C GLU A 96 -5.23 -3.99 -3.03
N GLY A 97 -5.24 -2.64 -2.99
CA GLY A 97 -6.48 -1.91 -2.75
C GLY A 97 -6.25 -0.45 -2.40
N PRO A 98 -7.31 0.24 -1.99
CA PRO A 98 -7.19 1.64 -1.54
C PRO A 98 -6.29 1.77 -0.32
N MET A 99 -5.66 2.92 -0.19
CA MET A 99 -4.80 3.26 0.93
C MET A 99 -5.59 4.00 2.00
N ALA A 100 -5.34 3.69 3.27
CA ALA A 100 -5.82 4.51 4.37
C ALA A 100 -4.74 5.55 4.70
N ASP A 101 -4.84 6.74 4.11
CA ASP A 101 -3.94 7.84 4.43
C ASP A 101 -4.17 8.30 5.89
N ASP A 102 -3.38 9.25 6.35
CA ASP A 102 -3.46 9.70 7.74
C ASP A 102 -4.86 10.22 8.09
N THR A 103 -5.52 10.91 7.17
CA THR A 103 -6.86 11.43 7.39
C THR A 103 -7.88 10.30 7.52
N ILE A 104 -7.85 9.34 6.59
CA ILE A 104 -8.75 8.19 6.64
C ILE A 104 -8.47 7.36 7.88
N TRP A 105 -7.19 7.16 8.22
CA TRP A 105 -6.85 6.40 9.42
C TRP A 105 -7.37 7.08 10.69
N ASN A 106 -7.32 8.40 10.75
CA ASN A 106 -7.90 9.14 11.89
C ASN A 106 -9.41 8.90 12.01
N PHE A 107 -10.14 8.86 10.89
CA PHE A 107 -11.56 8.51 10.91
C PHE A 107 -11.78 7.07 11.36
N ILE A 108 -10.91 6.15 10.96
CA ILE A 108 -10.98 4.75 11.41
C ILE A 108 -10.79 4.67 12.92
N GLU A 109 -9.82 5.38 13.47
CA GLU A 109 -9.59 5.42 14.92
C GLU A 109 -10.79 6.00 15.67
N ASP A 110 -11.38 7.07 15.14
CA ASP A 110 -12.58 7.68 15.72
C ASP A 110 -13.75 6.69 15.74
N TYR A 111 -13.92 5.93 14.67
CA TYR A 111 -14.94 4.91 14.58
C TYR A 111 -14.68 3.78 15.60
N ILE A 112 -13.46 3.27 15.68
CA ILE A 112 -13.10 2.20 16.61
C ILE A 112 -13.29 2.67 18.04
N GLY A 113 -12.93 3.91 18.33
CA GLY A 113 -13.07 4.50 19.67
C GLY A 113 -14.49 4.88 20.06
N GLY A 114 -15.44 4.76 19.14
CA GLY A 114 -16.84 5.09 19.39
C GLY A 114 -17.19 6.57 19.27
N ASP A 115 -16.27 7.41 18.79
CA ASP A 115 -16.48 8.85 18.64
C ASP A 115 -17.38 9.18 17.45
N ILE A 116 -17.39 8.32 16.43
CA ILE A 116 -18.28 8.43 15.27
C ILE A 116 -18.92 7.07 14.99
N SER A 117 -20.10 7.10 14.34
CA SER A 117 -20.77 5.87 13.92
C SER A 117 -20.12 5.33 12.63
N LYS A 118 -20.43 4.07 12.30
CA LYS A 118 -19.99 3.48 11.04
C LYS A 118 -20.54 4.26 9.85
N GLU A 119 -21.79 4.68 9.93
CA GLU A 119 -22.44 5.47 8.88
C GLU A 119 -21.72 6.81 8.67
N ALA A 120 -21.35 7.48 9.77
CA ALA A 120 -20.57 8.72 9.69
C ALA A 120 -19.21 8.49 9.07
N PHE A 121 -18.54 7.39 9.43
CA PHE A 121 -17.24 7.03 8.84
C PHE A 121 -17.35 6.93 7.31
N TRP A 122 -18.33 6.16 6.81
CA TRP A 122 -18.49 6.01 5.36
C TRP A 122 -18.80 7.32 4.66
N GLU A 123 -19.58 8.21 5.29
CA GLU A 123 -19.85 9.54 4.73
C GLU A 123 -18.58 10.39 4.64
N LEU A 124 -17.72 10.31 5.66
CA LEU A 124 -16.49 11.10 5.68
C LEU A 124 -15.47 10.66 4.64
N VAL A 125 -15.39 9.37 4.32
CA VAL A 125 -14.37 8.86 3.40
C VAL A 125 -14.81 8.84 1.94
N LYS A 126 -16.09 8.95 1.63
CA LYS A 126 -16.58 8.79 0.25
C LYS A 126 -16.12 9.88 -0.71
N PHE A 127 -15.71 11.03 -0.20
CA PHE A 127 -15.22 12.16 -1.02
C PHE A 127 -13.70 12.22 -1.09
N ARG A 128 -13.00 11.19 -0.59
CA ARG A 128 -11.54 11.16 -0.65
C ARG A 128 -11.09 10.77 -2.06
N TYR A 129 -9.92 11.29 -2.45
CA TYR A 129 -9.33 10.95 -3.73
C TYR A 129 -9.04 9.46 -3.83
N PRO A 130 -9.22 8.87 -5.02
CA PRO A 130 -8.78 7.50 -5.22
C PRO A 130 -7.30 7.35 -4.90
N THR A 131 -6.97 6.35 -4.11
CA THR A 131 -5.60 5.96 -3.82
C THR A 131 -5.41 4.50 -4.18
N HIS A 132 -4.16 4.09 -4.27
CA HIS A 132 -3.85 2.71 -4.60
C HIS A 132 -2.56 2.29 -3.93
N GLN A 133 -2.56 1.07 -3.39
CA GLN A 133 -1.34 0.42 -2.96
C GLN A 133 -1.39 -1.06 -3.32
N ILE A 134 -0.24 -1.61 -3.64
CA ILE A 134 -0.04 -3.04 -3.82
C ILE A 134 1.16 -3.43 -3.00
N VAL A 135 0.98 -4.43 -2.15
CA VAL A 135 1.98 -4.82 -1.16
C VAL A 135 2.42 -6.24 -1.42
N PHE A 136 3.71 -6.43 -1.54
CA PHE A 136 4.35 -7.74 -1.70
C PHE A 136 4.77 -8.19 -0.31
N CYS A 137 4.07 -9.19 0.23
CA CYS A 137 4.08 -9.46 1.67
C CYS A 137 5.17 -10.43 2.12
N ASN A 138 5.84 -11.09 1.17
CA ASN A 138 6.89 -12.05 1.50
C ASN A 138 7.93 -12.13 0.37
N GLU A 139 9.01 -12.86 0.64
CA GLU A 139 10.13 -13.00 -0.32
C GLU A 139 9.69 -13.65 -1.63
N LYS A 140 8.76 -14.60 -1.56
CA LYS A 140 8.21 -15.24 -2.76
C LYS A 140 7.57 -14.22 -3.69
N ALA A 141 6.75 -13.32 -3.13
CA ALA A 141 6.06 -12.28 -3.91
C ALA A 141 7.03 -11.28 -4.52
N LEU A 142 8.15 -10.99 -3.88
CA LEU A 142 9.14 -10.07 -4.41
C LEU A 142 9.75 -10.54 -5.74
N GLN A 143 9.69 -11.83 -6.04
CA GLN A 143 10.19 -12.35 -7.31
C GLN A 143 9.39 -11.83 -8.51
N ALA A 144 8.17 -11.33 -8.29
CA ALA A 144 7.35 -10.73 -9.35
C ALA A 144 7.73 -9.28 -9.65
N VAL A 145 8.56 -8.65 -8.81
CA VAL A 145 8.89 -7.23 -8.89
C VAL A 145 10.27 -7.08 -9.51
N ILE A 146 10.32 -6.57 -10.75
CA ILE A 146 11.58 -6.46 -11.52
C ILE A 146 11.94 -4.99 -11.64
N PHE A 147 13.08 -4.60 -11.08
CA PHE A 147 13.54 -3.22 -11.15
C PHE A 147 13.81 -2.80 -12.60
N GLU A 148 13.23 -1.68 -13.02
CA GLU A 148 13.44 -1.10 -14.34
C GLU A 148 14.39 0.08 -14.29
N ARG A 149 14.04 1.09 -13.48
CA ARG A 149 14.79 2.34 -13.38
C ARG A 149 14.37 3.11 -12.16
N ALA A 150 15.12 4.14 -11.86
CA ALA A 150 14.77 5.12 -10.82
C ALA A 150 15.09 6.51 -11.35
N TYR A 151 14.35 7.51 -10.85
CA TYR A 151 14.63 8.88 -11.19
C TYR A 151 14.43 9.79 -9.98
N SER A 152 15.13 10.93 -10.02
CA SER A 152 15.09 11.94 -8.96
C SER A 152 14.09 13.04 -9.34
N LEU A 153 13.37 13.54 -8.37
CA LEU A 153 12.44 14.66 -8.54
C LEU A 153 13.16 16.00 -8.36
#